data_10e1e4483a4ffb19f452027d77132e6e
#
_entry.id   10e1e4483a4ffb19f452027d77132e6e
#
_cell.length_a   1.000
_cell.length_b   1.000
_cell.length_c   1.000
_cell.angle_alpha   90.00
_cell.angle_beta   90.00
_cell.angle_gamma   90.00
#
_symmetry.space_group_name_H-M   'P 1'
#
loop_
_entity.id
_entity.type
_entity.pdbx_description
1 polymer ?
#
loop_
_entity_poly.entity_id
_entity_poly.type
_entity_poly.pdbx_seq_one_letter_code
_entity_poly.pdbx_strand_id
1 'polypeptide(L)'
;MSTTEEHIKNILSVIPESPGCYQYFDEKGTIIYVGKAKNLKRRVSSYFNKEHDSNKTRVLVKQIRDIKYFVVDTEEDALLLENNLIKQYRPRYNVLLKDDKTYPSIVVKNEYFPRVFQTRNIVRDGSRYYGPYPSIYTAKVMLQMLKELYPLRTCKYPLTPESIAKGRYKVCLEYHIKRCKGPCEGLQTLEEYQQNISEIKEILRGNISQISKHLYEEMQKLAGELRFEEAQKIKEKYEVIENYRSKSTVVTPMLHNIDVFSLAENENSAYINYLHIGNGAIVQAYTFEYKKRLDESKEDLLSLGIIEMRNRFKSTAREIIVPFPLDIELEN
;
A
#
# COMPACT_ATOMS: atom_id res chain seq x y z
N MET A 1 -47.01 20.74 -4.63
CA MET A 1 -45.62 20.29 -4.41
C MET A 1 -45.55 19.62 -3.06
N SER A 2 -44.84 18.51 -2.91
CA SER A 2 -44.70 17.90 -1.60
C SER A 2 -43.82 18.78 -0.70
N THR A 3 -43.97 18.75 0.59
CA THR A 3 -43.13 19.49 1.55
C THR A 3 -41.65 19.16 1.37
N THR A 4 -41.34 17.97 0.91
CA THR A 4 -39.95 17.51 0.61
C THR A 4 -39.37 18.19 -0.64
N GLU A 5 -40.16 18.38 -1.70
CA GLU A 5 -39.70 19.06 -2.93
C GLU A 5 -39.35 20.52 -2.68
N GLU A 6 -40.17 21.18 -1.85
CA GLU A 6 -39.94 22.58 -1.45
C GLU A 6 -38.70 22.70 -0.56
N HIS A 7 -38.50 21.75 0.37
CA HIS A 7 -37.30 21.67 1.20
C HIS A 7 -36.04 21.51 0.36
N ILE A 8 -36.02 20.56 -0.58
CA ILE A 8 -34.88 20.34 -1.47
C ILE A 8 -34.58 21.58 -2.34
N LYS A 9 -35.60 22.23 -2.90
CA LYS A 9 -35.43 23.48 -3.67
C LYS A 9 -34.80 24.59 -2.84
N ASN A 10 -35.21 24.74 -1.59
CA ASN A 10 -34.62 25.73 -0.68
C ASN A 10 -33.14 25.46 -0.45
N ILE A 11 -32.74 24.19 -0.22
CA ILE A 11 -31.34 23.82 -0.07
C ILE A 11 -30.55 24.12 -1.36
N LEU A 12 -31.08 23.73 -2.53
CA LEU A 12 -30.43 23.97 -3.81
C LEU A 12 -30.19 25.46 -4.11
N SER A 13 -31.08 26.34 -3.60
CA SER A 13 -30.93 27.78 -3.80
C SER A 13 -29.72 28.37 -3.06
N VAL A 14 -29.35 27.79 -1.90
CA VAL A 14 -28.29 28.31 -1.02
C VAL A 14 -26.96 27.56 -1.12
N ILE A 15 -26.91 26.45 -1.86
CA ILE A 15 -25.64 25.70 -2.07
C ILE A 15 -24.65 26.60 -2.86
N PRO A 16 -23.39 26.74 -2.37
CA PRO A 16 -22.38 27.57 -3.03
C PRO A 16 -21.80 26.89 -4.26
N GLU A 17 -21.17 27.71 -5.13
CA GLU A 17 -20.42 27.27 -6.31
C GLU A 17 -18.97 26.95 -6.01
N SER A 18 -18.70 26.39 -4.85
CA SER A 18 -17.38 26.02 -4.35
C SER A 18 -17.13 24.51 -4.43
N PRO A 19 -15.86 24.05 -4.39
CA PRO A 19 -15.54 22.64 -4.21
C PRO A 19 -16.08 22.11 -2.87
N GLY A 20 -16.42 20.83 -2.82
CA GLY A 20 -16.88 20.23 -1.58
C GLY A 20 -17.45 18.82 -1.72
N CYS A 21 -17.94 18.33 -0.58
CA CYS A 21 -18.68 17.07 -0.49
C CYS A 21 -20.13 17.30 -0.15
N TYR A 22 -20.99 16.44 -0.65
CA TYR A 22 -22.42 16.45 -0.34
C TYR A 22 -22.87 15.06 0.12
N GLN A 23 -23.90 15.04 0.98
CA GLN A 23 -24.49 13.84 1.55
C GLN A 23 -26.00 13.86 1.29
N TYR A 24 -26.54 12.74 0.82
CA TYR A 24 -27.98 12.54 0.66
C TYR A 24 -28.52 11.68 1.76
N PHE A 25 -29.64 12.10 2.34
CA PHE A 25 -30.31 11.43 3.44
C PHE A 25 -31.68 10.91 3.00
N ASP A 26 -32.07 9.75 3.51
CA ASP A 26 -33.41 9.18 3.34
C ASP A 26 -34.40 9.73 4.38
N GLU A 27 -35.62 9.21 4.34
CA GLU A 27 -36.72 9.60 5.27
C GLU A 27 -36.38 9.30 6.73
N LYS A 28 -35.48 8.34 7.00
CA LYS A 28 -35.05 7.98 8.35
C LYS A 28 -33.84 8.80 8.83
N GLY A 29 -33.36 9.74 8.03
CA GLY A 29 -32.14 10.50 8.31
C GLY A 29 -30.85 9.69 8.14
N THR A 30 -30.90 8.55 7.43
CA THR A 30 -29.74 7.74 7.13
C THR A 30 -29.01 8.29 5.90
N ILE A 31 -27.68 8.37 5.95
CA ILE A 31 -26.86 8.75 4.79
C ILE A 31 -26.91 7.61 3.77
N ILE A 32 -27.51 7.87 2.61
CA ILE A 32 -27.63 6.89 1.52
C ILE A 32 -26.62 7.07 0.42
N TYR A 33 -26.05 8.27 0.27
CA TYR A 33 -25.01 8.57 -0.71
C TYR A 33 -24.13 9.73 -0.24
N VAL A 34 -22.86 9.69 -0.59
CA VAL A 34 -21.87 10.76 -0.44
C VAL A 34 -21.24 11.00 -1.80
N GLY A 35 -20.99 12.24 -2.17
CA GLY A 35 -20.30 12.58 -3.41
C GLY A 35 -19.47 13.84 -3.29
N LYS A 36 -18.43 13.94 -4.14
CA LYS A 36 -17.62 15.14 -4.30
C LYS A 36 -18.11 16.02 -5.43
N ALA A 37 -17.74 17.28 -5.40
CA ALA A 37 -18.00 18.23 -6.49
C ALA A 37 -16.89 19.29 -6.57
N LYS A 38 -16.48 19.64 -7.81
CA LYS A 38 -15.74 20.87 -8.12
C LYS A 38 -16.60 22.12 -7.90
N ASN A 39 -17.89 21.98 -8.18
CA ASN A 39 -18.90 22.99 -7.97
C ASN A 39 -20.14 22.30 -7.38
N LEU A 40 -20.34 22.48 -6.08
CA LEU A 40 -21.42 21.85 -5.33
C LEU A 40 -22.80 22.16 -5.92
N LYS A 41 -23.07 23.44 -6.22
CA LYS A 41 -24.35 23.87 -6.78
C LYS A 41 -24.66 23.17 -8.10
N ARG A 42 -23.73 23.20 -9.04
CA ARG A 42 -23.89 22.57 -10.36
C ARG A 42 -24.10 21.06 -10.23
N ARG A 43 -23.25 20.40 -9.43
CA ARG A 43 -23.28 18.94 -9.28
C ARG A 43 -24.55 18.46 -8.57
N VAL A 44 -24.90 19.04 -7.44
CA VAL A 44 -26.09 18.63 -6.66
C VAL A 44 -27.37 18.92 -7.46
N SER A 45 -27.49 20.11 -8.09
CA SER A 45 -28.66 20.44 -8.92
C SER A 45 -28.82 19.48 -10.12
N SER A 46 -27.76 18.91 -10.66
CA SER A 46 -27.84 17.99 -11.79
C SER A 46 -28.62 16.71 -11.50
N TYR A 47 -28.72 16.30 -10.24
CA TYR A 47 -29.53 15.15 -9.82
C TYR A 47 -31.03 15.42 -9.87
N PHE A 48 -31.45 16.68 -9.78
CA PHE A 48 -32.86 17.05 -9.68
C PHE A 48 -33.40 17.69 -10.95
N ASN A 49 -32.53 18.19 -11.84
CA ASN A 49 -32.89 18.95 -13.02
C ASN A 49 -32.76 18.18 -14.36
N LYS A 50 -32.22 16.94 -14.32
CA LYS A 50 -32.03 16.10 -15.52
C LYS A 50 -32.81 14.81 -15.41
N GLU A 51 -33.32 14.35 -16.57
CA GLU A 51 -33.69 12.94 -16.71
C GLU A 51 -32.44 12.08 -16.64
N HIS A 52 -32.47 11.05 -15.78
CA HIS A 52 -31.37 10.15 -15.60
C HIS A 52 -31.58 8.91 -16.48
N ASP A 53 -30.60 8.57 -17.29
CA ASP A 53 -30.60 7.36 -18.13
C ASP A 53 -30.49 6.10 -17.24
N SER A 54 -29.80 6.20 -16.10
CA SER A 54 -29.64 5.11 -15.17
C SER A 54 -30.84 4.91 -14.25
N ASN A 55 -31.36 3.69 -14.24
CA ASN A 55 -32.41 3.26 -13.31
C ASN A 55 -31.94 3.37 -11.84
N LYS A 56 -30.68 3.12 -11.57
CA LYS A 56 -30.08 3.17 -10.22
C LYS A 56 -30.07 4.59 -9.69
N THR A 57 -29.68 5.56 -10.49
CA THR A 57 -29.69 6.99 -10.13
C THR A 57 -31.10 7.50 -9.93
N ARG A 58 -32.07 7.08 -10.75
CA ARG A 58 -33.50 7.41 -10.56
C ARG A 58 -34.03 6.89 -9.22
N VAL A 59 -33.64 5.68 -8.82
CA VAL A 59 -34.03 5.10 -7.52
C VAL A 59 -33.39 5.88 -6.37
N LEU A 60 -32.11 6.24 -6.47
CA LEU A 60 -31.43 7.07 -5.48
C LEU A 60 -32.17 8.40 -5.31
N VAL A 61 -32.40 9.16 -6.38
CA VAL A 61 -33.04 10.49 -6.35
C VAL A 61 -34.43 10.42 -5.70
N LYS A 62 -35.23 9.39 -5.98
CA LYS A 62 -36.54 9.19 -5.35
C LYS A 62 -36.48 8.99 -3.83
N GLN A 63 -35.34 8.54 -3.30
CA GLN A 63 -35.18 8.30 -1.86
C GLN A 63 -34.59 9.49 -1.10
N ILE A 64 -34.07 10.52 -1.79
CA ILE A 64 -33.50 11.71 -1.17
C ILE A 64 -34.61 12.50 -0.47
N ARG A 65 -34.40 12.84 0.81
CA ARG A 65 -35.29 13.68 1.64
C ARG A 65 -34.58 14.89 2.21
N ASP A 66 -33.25 14.81 2.35
CA ASP A 66 -32.45 15.93 2.84
C ASP A 66 -31.06 15.90 2.22
N ILE A 67 -30.37 17.05 2.20
CA ILE A 67 -29.04 17.24 1.63
C ILE A 67 -28.23 18.05 2.64
N LYS A 68 -27.04 17.52 2.99
CA LYS A 68 -26.00 18.29 3.69
C LYS A 68 -24.78 18.40 2.81
N TYR A 69 -24.00 19.46 2.99
CA TYR A 69 -22.77 19.67 2.22
C TYR A 69 -21.68 20.28 3.10
N PHE A 70 -20.44 20.05 2.69
CA PHE A 70 -19.23 20.60 3.29
C PHE A 70 -18.46 21.32 2.18
N VAL A 71 -18.16 22.59 2.39
CA VAL A 71 -17.29 23.37 1.50
C VAL A 71 -15.85 23.11 1.91
N VAL A 72 -14.98 22.93 0.95
CA VAL A 72 -13.54 22.77 1.13
C VAL A 72 -12.80 23.68 0.14
N ASP A 73 -11.51 23.89 0.37
CA ASP A 73 -10.73 24.84 -0.45
C ASP A 73 -10.35 24.26 -1.81
N THR A 74 -10.08 22.93 -1.88
CA THR A 74 -9.58 22.27 -3.09
C THR A 74 -10.42 21.06 -3.48
N GLU A 75 -10.30 20.60 -4.73
CA GLU A 75 -10.89 19.35 -5.19
C GLU A 75 -10.29 18.12 -4.51
N GLU A 76 -8.99 18.19 -4.20
CA GLU A 76 -8.28 17.13 -3.49
C GLU A 76 -8.84 16.96 -2.09
N ASP A 77 -9.09 18.06 -1.37
CA ASP A 77 -9.76 18.01 -0.06
C ASP A 77 -11.17 17.41 -0.17
N ALA A 78 -11.91 17.78 -1.24
CA ALA A 78 -13.24 17.19 -1.48
C ALA A 78 -13.16 15.67 -1.68
N LEU A 79 -12.17 15.19 -2.42
CA LEU A 79 -11.98 13.78 -2.71
C LEU A 79 -11.51 13.00 -1.46
N LEU A 80 -10.60 13.58 -0.66
CA LEU A 80 -10.17 13.02 0.63
C LEU A 80 -11.35 12.92 1.61
N LEU A 81 -12.14 13.98 1.69
CA LEU A 81 -13.31 14.03 2.57
C LEU A 81 -14.38 13.02 2.13
N GLU A 82 -14.67 12.92 0.83
CA GLU A 82 -15.59 11.90 0.27
C GLU A 82 -15.17 10.50 0.67
N ASN A 83 -13.89 10.14 0.46
CA ASN A 83 -13.36 8.83 0.81
C ASN A 83 -13.52 8.52 2.31
N ASN A 84 -13.21 9.49 3.19
CA ASN A 84 -13.36 9.34 4.62
C ASN A 84 -14.81 9.14 5.03
N LEU A 85 -15.72 9.92 4.47
CA LEU A 85 -17.16 9.83 4.75
C LEU A 85 -17.76 8.50 4.24
N ILE A 86 -17.34 8.03 3.05
CA ILE A 86 -17.77 6.72 2.53
C ILE A 86 -17.30 5.58 3.46
N LYS A 87 -16.05 5.62 3.93
CA LYS A 87 -15.52 4.62 4.87
C LYS A 87 -16.26 4.62 6.22
N GLN A 88 -16.54 5.80 6.72
CA GLN A 88 -17.18 5.99 8.02
C GLN A 88 -18.64 5.53 8.01
N TYR A 89 -19.42 5.97 7.01
CA TYR A 89 -20.86 5.76 6.97
C TYR A 89 -21.30 4.59 6.10
N ARG A 90 -20.45 4.10 5.19
CA ARG A 90 -20.74 3.00 4.26
C ARG A 90 -22.10 3.13 3.57
N PRO A 91 -22.37 4.24 2.89
CA PRO A 91 -23.69 4.51 2.32
C PRO A 91 -24.08 3.46 1.29
N ARG A 92 -25.38 3.17 1.23
CA ARG A 92 -25.93 2.09 0.39
C ARG A 92 -25.62 2.24 -1.10
N TYR A 93 -25.59 3.47 -1.60
CA TYR A 93 -25.38 3.79 -3.03
C TYR A 93 -23.96 4.16 -3.39
N ASN A 94 -23.05 4.22 -2.43
CA ASN A 94 -21.64 4.40 -2.74
C ASN A 94 -20.95 3.09 -3.06
N VAL A 95 -19.91 3.21 -3.87
CA VAL A 95 -18.95 2.13 -4.12
C VAL A 95 -18.25 1.79 -2.81
N LEU A 96 -18.20 0.52 -2.48
CA LEU A 96 -17.47 0.02 -1.33
C LEU A 96 -16.34 -0.87 -1.81
N LEU A 97 -15.15 -0.61 -1.28
CA LEU A 97 -14.01 -1.49 -1.49
C LEU A 97 -14.28 -2.87 -0.91
N LYS A 98 -14.23 -3.90 -1.75
CA LYS A 98 -14.28 -5.28 -1.32
C LYS A 98 -12.86 -5.77 -1.05
N ASP A 99 -12.43 -5.68 0.21
CA ASP A 99 -11.10 -6.08 0.66
C ASP A 99 -11.18 -7.45 1.34
N ASP A 100 -11.37 -8.49 0.54
CA ASP A 100 -11.40 -9.90 1.00
C ASP A 100 -10.09 -10.66 0.72
N LYS A 101 -9.15 -10.04 -0.01
CA LYS A 101 -7.86 -10.65 -0.35
C LYS A 101 -6.77 -10.26 0.63
N THR A 102 -6.19 -11.26 1.29
CA THR A 102 -4.99 -11.07 2.12
C THR A 102 -3.74 -11.38 1.31
N TYR A 103 -2.92 -10.36 1.07
CA TYR A 103 -1.66 -10.50 0.37
C TYR A 103 -0.52 -10.81 1.36
N PRO A 104 0.50 -11.59 0.93
CA PRO A 104 1.64 -11.88 1.78
C PRO A 104 2.53 -10.63 1.96
N SER A 105 3.06 -10.48 3.15
CA SER A 105 4.06 -9.47 3.51
C SER A 105 5.27 -10.15 4.17
N ILE A 106 6.43 -9.50 4.12
CA ILE A 106 7.60 -9.88 4.91
C ILE A 106 7.63 -8.97 6.14
N VAL A 107 7.70 -9.55 7.31
CA VAL A 107 7.78 -8.81 8.58
C VAL A 107 9.19 -8.88 9.16
N VAL A 108 9.69 -7.72 9.58
CA VAL A 108 10.82 -7.57 10.50
C VAL A 108 10.23 -7.33 11.88
N LYS A 109 10.29 -8.37 12.73
CA LYS A 109 9.63 -8.39 14.03
C LYS A 109 10.28 -7.40 15.00
N ASN A 110 9.48 -6.73 15.81
CA ASN A 110 9.99 -5.87 16.88
C ASN A 110 10.44 -6.71 18.07
N GLU A 111 11.67 -7.22 17.99
CA GLU A 111 12.31 -8.07 19.00
C GLU A 111 13.76 -7.63 19.21
N TYR A 112 14.38 -7.98 20.34
CA TYR A 112 15.76 -7.64 20.63
C TYR A 112 16.73 -8.13 19.54
N PHE A 113 16.58 -9.38 19.07
CA PHE A 113 17.16 -9.89 17.83
C PHE A 113 16.00 -10.12 16.83
N PRO A 114 15.68 -9.19 15.93
CA PRO A 114 14.51 -9.26 15.05
C PRO A 114 14.49 -10.53 14.18
N ARG A 115 13.38 -11.25 14.17
CA ARG A 115 13.12 -12.30 13.17
C ARG A 115 12.57 -11.69 11.89
N VAL A 116 12.90 -12.31 10.76
CA VAL A 116 12.38 -11.95 9.45
C VAL A 116 11.65 -13.15 8.86
N PHE A 117 10.37 -13.00 8.57
CA PHE A 117 9.55 -14.07 8.03
C PHE A 117 8.34 -13.56 7.25
N GLN A 118 7.73 -14.44 6.46
CA GLN A 118 6.52 -14.13 5.70
C GLN A 118 5.28 -14.26 6.58
N THR A 119 4.33 -13.32 6.42
CA THR A 119 3.03 -13.35 7.09
C THR A 119 1.93 -12.75 6.21
N ARG A 120 0.68 -13.12 6.47
CA ARG A 120 -0.50 -12.42 5.94
C ARG A 120 -1.20 -11.58 7.03
N ASN A 121 -0.84 -11.81 8.30
CA ASN A 121 -1.44 -11.13 9.42
C ASN A 121 -0.58 -9.94 9.82
N ILE A 122 -1.16 -8.75 9.84
CA ILE A 122 -0.52 -7.52 10.30
C ILE A 122 -0.94 -7.29 11.75
N VAL A 123 0.03 -7.26 12.66
CA VAL A 123 -0.18 -7.01 14.09
C VAL A 123 0.46 -5.66 14.45
N ARG A 124 -0.26 -4.84 15.20
CA ARG A 124 0.23 -3.53 15.67
C ARG A 124 1.06 -3.69 16.96
N ASP A 125 2.27 -4.20 16.83
CA ASP A 125 3.22 -4.45 17.93
C ASP A 125 4.58 -3.77 17.74
N GLY A 126 4.64 -2.77 16.85
CA GLY A 126 5.87 -2.08 16.49
C GLY A 126 6.71 -2.80 15.43
N SER A 127 6.30 -4.00 14.98
CA SER A 127 6.95 -4.70 13.87
C SER A 127 6.79 -3.93 12.55
N ARG A 128 7.78 -4.04 11.67
CA ARG A 128 7.74 -3.43 10.33
C ARG A 128 7.36 -4.46 9.28
N TYR A 129 6.39 -4.11 8.44
CA TYR A 129 5.86 -4.94 7.38
C TYR A 129 6.25 -4.35 6.02
N TYR A 130 6.70 -5.20 5.12
CA TYR A 130 7.12 -4.87 3.76
C TYR A 130 6.29 -5.66 2.76
N GLY A 131 5.91 -5.05 1.67
CA GLY A 131 4.94 -5.52 0.70
C GLY A 131 3.69 -4.62 0.74
N PRO A 132 2.51 -5.08 0.28
CA PRO A 132 2.17 -6.47 -0.06
C PRO A 132 2.85 -7.00 -1.32
N TYR A 133 3.20 -8.28 -1.31
CA TYR A 133 3.76 -8.95 -2.49
C TYR A 133 2.65 -9.54 -3.36
N PRO A 134 2.84 -9.59 -4.72
CA PRO A 134 1.80 -10.07 -5.63
C PRO A 134 1.44 -11.55 -5.41
N SER A 135 2.36 -12.35 -4.90
CA SER A 135 2.13 -13.77 -4.62
C SER A 135 2.96 -14.27 -3.42
N ILE A 136 2.53 -15.40 -2.85
CA ILE A 136 3.32 -16.13 -1.84
C ILE A 136 4.69 -16.52 -2.40
N TYR A 137 4.74 -16.90 -3.67
CA TYR A 137 5.98 -17.29 -4.33
C TYR A 137 7.00 -16.15 -4.35
N THR A 138 6.58 -14.95 -4.77
CA THR A 138 7.45 -13.75 -4.80
C THR A 138 8.00 -13.42 -3.41
N ALA A 139 7.14 -13.45 -2.37
CA ALA A 139 7.58 -13.21 -1.00
C ALA A 139 8.55 -14.29 -0.50
N LYS A 140 8.34 -15.57 -0.88
CA LYS A 140 9.26 -16.67 -0.54
C LYS A 140 10.62 -16.53 -1.22
N VAL A 141 10.65 -16.16 -2.49
CA VAL A 141 11.91 -15.96 -3.24
C VAL A 141 12.71 -14.82 -2.64
N MET A 142 12.08 -13.69 -2.31
CA MET A 142 12.72 -12.59 -1.58
C MET A 142 13.26 -13.05 -0.22
N LEU A 143 12.46 -13.74 0.56
CA LEU A 143 12.88 -14.21 1.88
C LEU A 143 14.02 -15.24 1.80
N GLN A 144 14.04 -16.08 0.77
CA GLN A 144 15.11 -17.05 0.52
C GLN A 144 16.43 -16.32 0.22
N MET A 145 16.41 -15.34 -0.68
CA MET A 145 17.57 -14.49 -0.96
C MET A 145 18.10 -13.84 0.32
N LEU A 146 17.25 -13.25 1.15
CA LEU A 146 17.66 -12.63 2.41
C LEU A 146 18.35 -13.63 3.37
N LYS A 147 17.85 -14.87 3.43
CA LYS A 147 18.46 -15.94 4.26
C LYS A 147 19.79 -16.46 3.72
N GLU A 148 20.00 -16.36 2.41
CA GLU A 148 21.29 -16.71 1.79
C GLU A 148 22.33 -15.61 2.03
N LEU A 149 21.90 -14.35 2.03
CA LEU A 149 22.77 -13.19 2.26
C LEU A 149 23.15 -13.00 3.73
N TYR A 150 22.22 -13.28 4.64
CA TYR A 150 22.36 -12.95 6.07
C TYR A 150 22.02 -14.13 6.97
N PRO A 151 22.88 -14.45 7.94
CA PRO A 151 22.62 -15.50 8.93
C PRO A 151 21.56 -15.04 9.93
N LEU A 152 20.30 -15.34 9.66
CA LEU A 152 19.16 -14.90 10.47
C LEU A 152 18.67 -16.01 11.41
N ARG A 153 18.32 -15.64 12.63
CA ARG A 153 17.64 -16.57 13.53
C ARG A 153 16.21 -16.87 13.04
N THR A 154 15.79 -18.14 13.17
CA THR A 154 14.43 -18.60 12.88
C THR A 154 13.67 -19.02 14.14
N CYS A 155 14.38 -19.29 15.23
CA CYS A 155 13.82 -19.76 16.51
C CYS A 155 12.88 -18.73 17.13
N LYS A 156 11.84 -19.21 17.86
CA LYS A 156 10.83 -18.38 18.52
C LYS A 156 11.18 -18.03 19.97
N TYR A 157 12.40 -18.28 20.42
CA TYR A 157 12.81 -17.95 21.78
C TYR A 157 12.72 -16.45 22.05
N PRO A 158 12.15 -16.02 23.18
CA PRO A 158 12.18 -14.62 23.61
C PRO A 158 13.59 -14.27 24.10
N LEU A 159 14.43 -13.80 23.17
CA LEU A 159 15.80 -13.40 23.48
C LEU A 159 15.79 -12.01 24.10
N THR A 160 16.21 -11.93 25.37
CA THR A 160 16.46 -10.68 26.11
C THR A 160 17.90 -10.71 26.64
N PRO A 161 18.49 -9.54 26.96
CA PRO A 161 19.83 -9.51 27.57
C PRO A 161 19.96 -10.45 28.75
N GLU A 162 18.95 -10.50 29.65
CA GLU A 162 18.95 -11.34 30.82
C GLU A 162 18.88 -12.84 30.48
N SER A 163 18.07 -13.22 29.47
CA SER A 163 17.92 -14.62 29.08
C SER A 163 19.20 -15.18 28.45
N ILE A 164 19.93 -14.33 27.72
CA ILE A 164 21.21 -14.66 27.10
C ILE A 164 22.30 -14.77 28.17
N ALA A 165 22.39 -13.77 29.04
CA ALA A 165 23.41 -13.77 30.16
C ALA A 165 23.25 -14.97 31.10
N LYS A 166 21.99 -15.43 31.32
CA LYS A 166 21.71 -16.65 32.13
C LYS A 166 21.95 -17.96 31.38
N GLY A 167 22.37 -17.93 30.11
CA GLY A 167 22.58 -19.14 29.30
C GLY A 167 21.32 -20.01 29.13
N ARG A 168 20.12 -19.35 29.07
CA ARG A 168 18.82 -20.05 29.09
C ARG A 168 18.60 -20.91 27.87
N TYR A 169 19.16 -20.53 26.72
CA TYR A 169 18.97 -21.21 25.45
C TYR A 169 20.31 -21.74 24.92
N LYS A 170 20.23 -22.82 24.17
CA LYS A 170 21.38 -23.43 23.48
C LYS A 170 21.25 -23.24 21.99
N VAL A 171 22.38 -23.23 21.28
CA VAL A 171 22.41 -23.18 19.81
C VAL A 171 21.68 -24.39 19.24
N CYS A 172 21.04 -24.18 18.12
CA CYS A 172 20.22 -25.18 17.40
C CYS A 172 20.87 -25.58 16.07
N LEU A 173 20.22 -26.48 15.33
CA LEU A 173 20.71 -26.95 14.04
C LEU A 173 21.08 -25.81 13.09
N GLU A 174 20.30 -24.70 13.05
CA GLU A 174 20.57 -23.54 12.17
C GLU A 174 21.95 -22.92 12.42
N TYR A 175 22.47 -22.97 13.66
CA TYR A 175 23.82 -22.55 13.96
C TYR A 175 24.86 -23.51 13.37
N HIS A 176 24.69 -24.82 13.57
CA HIS A 176 25.62 -25.82 13.07
C HIS A 176 25.73 -25.86 11.57
N ILE A 177 24.62 -25.59 10.86
CA ILE A 177 24.62 -25.47 9.39
C ILE A 177 24.91 -24.04 8.90
N LYS A 178 25.44 -23.16 9.78
CA LYS A 178 25.89 -21.79 9.50
C LYS A 178 24.82 -20.82 8.97
N ARG A 179 23.54 -21.14 9.15
CA ARG A 179 22.42 -20.25 8.80
C ARG A 179 22.05 -19.24 9.90
N CYS A 180 22.63 -19.40 11.10
CA CYS A 180 22.48 -18.51 12.24
C CYS A 180 23.83 -18.42 12.97
N LYS A 181 24.18 -17.26 13.51
CA LYS A 181 25.43 -17.06 14.26
C LYS A 181 25.27 -17.24 15.79
N GLY A 182 24.14 -17.80 16.27
CA GLY A 182 23.94 -18.15 17.66
C GLY A 182 23.72 -16.96 18.62
N PRO A 183 22.90 -15.96 18.33
CA PRO A 183 22.66 -14.85 19.25
C PRO A 183 22.00 -15.30 20.56
N CYS A 184 21.42 -16.51 20.62
CA CYS A 184 20.81 -17.07 21.80
C CYS A 184 21.83 -17.48 22.90
N GLU A 185 23.08 -17.72 22.53
CA GLU A 185 24.22 -17.96 23.44
C GLU A 185 25.22 -16.80 23.48
N GLY A 186 24.85 -15.63 22.90
CA GLY A 186 25.74 -14.47 22.85
C GLY A 186 26.92 -14.60 21.88
N LEU A 187 26.87 -15.57 20.94
CA LEU A 187 27.93 -15.81 19.94
C LEU A 187 27.91 -14.80 18.81
N GLN A 188 26.85 -14.01 18.73
CA GLN A 188 26.71 -12.87 17.81
C GLN A 188 26.32 -11.63 18.61
N THR A 189 27.00 -10.50 18.37
CA THR A 189 26.67 -9.24 19.03
C THR A 189 25.38 -8.65 18.49
N LEU A 190 24.73 -7.78 19.29
CA LEU A 190 23.52 -7.09 18.87
C LEU A 190 23.81 -6.12 17.72
N GLU A 191 24.94 -5.43 17.77
CA GLU A 191 25.37 -4.46 16.75
C GLU A 191 25.54 -5.13 15.40
N GLU A 192 26.25 -6.26 15.33
CA GLU A 192 26.43 -7.03 14.10
C GLU A 192 25.08 -7.52 13.54
N TYR A 193 24.18 -7.99 14.42
CA TYR A 193 22.86 -8.44 14.01
C TYR A 193 22.00 -7.28 13.48
N GLN A 194 22.03 -6.13 14.14
CA GLN A 194 21.28 -4.93 13.74
C GLN A 194 21.80 -4.35 12.43
N GLN A 195 23.10 -4.43 12.15
CA GLN A 195 23.64 -4.05 10.85
C GLN A 195 23.02 -4.90 9.74
N ASN A 196 22.98 -6.23 9.88
CA ASN A 196 22.31 -7.12 8.94
C ASN A 196 20.82 -6.76 8.75
N ILE A 197 20.11 -6.45 9.83
CA ILE A 197 18.71 -6.04 9.79
C ILE A 197 18.53 -4.70 9.06
N SER A 198 19.48 -3.77 9.18
CA SER A 198 19.45 -2.50 8.47
C SER A 198 19.56 -2.70 6.95
N GLU A 199 20.51 -3.51 6.52
CA GLU A 199 20.70 -3.86 5.10
C GLU A 199 19.48 -4.60 4.53
N ILE A 200 18.91 -5.54 5.29
CA ILE A 200 17.66 -6.24 4.92
C ILE A 200 16.52 -5.24 4.72
N LYS A 201 16.39 -4.25 5.59
CA LYS A 201 15.35 -3.22 5.45
C LYS A 201 15.52 -2.40 4.17
N GLU A 202 16.76 -2.09 3.78
CA GLU A 202 17.04 -1.39 2.52
C GLU A 202 16.69 -2.26 1.30
N ILE A 203 17.05 -3.54 1.30
CA ILE A 203 16.64 -4.48 0.25
C ILE A 203 15.11 -4.54 0.13
N LEU A 204 14.41 -4.66 1.27
CA LEU A 204 12.94 -4.74 1.29
C LEU A 204 12.24 -3.43 0.88
N ARG A 205 12.94 -2.30 0.91
CA ARG A 205 12.49 -1.00 0.36
C ARG A 205 12.75 -0.86 -1.14
N GLY A 206 13.42 -1.83 -1.76
CA GLY A 206 13.77 -1.80 -3.17
C GLY A 206 15.19 -1.32 -3.49
N ASN A 207 15.99 -0.95 -2.50
CA ASN A 207 17.37 -0.45 -2.68
C ASN A 207 18.37 -1.55 -3.07
N ILE A 208 17.91 -2.57 -3.80
CA ILE A 208 18.72 -3.75 -4.18
C ILE A 208 19.89 -3.36 -5.06
N SER A 209 19.69 -2.44 -6.00
CA SER A 209 20.74 -1.98 -6.92
C SER A 209 21.89 -1.25 -6.21
N GLN A 210 21.57 -0.47 -5.18
CA GLN A 210 22.60 0.23 -4.37
C GLN A 210 23.43 -0.77 -3.55
N ILE A 211 22.79 -1.78 -2.99
CA ILE A 211 23.48 -2.83 -2.23
C ILE A 211 24.35 -3.69 -3.17
N SER A 212 23.83 -4.06 -4.35
CA SER A 212 24.61 -4.76 -5.37
C SER A 212 25.88 -3.97 -5.75
N LYS A 213 25.75 -2.67 -6.02
CA LYS A 213 26.87 -1.80 -6.34
C LYS A 213 27.88 -1.73 -5.19
N HIS A 214 27.41 -1.55 -3.95
CA HIS A 214 28.29 -1.51 -2.79
C HIS A 214 29.07 -2.81 -2.59
N LEU A 215 28.41 -3.97 -2.70
CA LEU A 215 29.08 -5.27 -2.63
C LEU A 215 30.12 -5.46 -3.74
N TYR A 216 29.83 -4.98 -4.95
CA TYR A 216 30.78 -5.03 -6.06
C TYR A 216 32.03 -4.18 -5.77
N GLU A 217 31.84 -2.95 -5.28
CA GLU A 217 32.94 -2.04 -4.92
C GLU A 217 33.79 -2.60 -3.77
N GLU A 218 33.14 -3.17 -2.73
CA GLU A 218 33.83 -3.82 -1.62
C GLU A 218 34.62 -5.05 -2.06
N MET A 219 34.05 -5.88 -2.92
CA MET A 219 34.73 -7.03 -3.51
C MET A 219 36.01 -6.61 -4.26
N GLN A 220 35.93 -5.56 -5.08
CA GLN A 220 37.06 -5.05 -5.84
C GLN A 220 38.15 -4.48 -4.91
N LYS A 221 37.77 -3.78 -3.86
CA LYS A 221 38.68 -3.24 -2.86
C LYS A 221 39.44 -4.36 -2.14
N LEU A 222 38.74 -5.37 -1.62
CA LEU A 222 39.33 -6.52 -0.95
C LEU A 222 40.27 -7.32 -1.85
N ALA A 223 39.90 -7.48 -3.15
CA ALA A 223 40.77 -8.12 -4.14
C ALA A 223 42.03 -7.30 -4.37
N GLY A 224 41.95 -5.97 -4.46
CA GLY A 224 43.08 -5.07 -4.57
C GLY A 224 44.00 -5.10 -3.35
N GLU A 225 43.49 -5.37 -2.17
CA GLU A 225 44.20 -5.56 -0.89
C GLU A 225 44.76 -7.01 -0.76
N LEU A 226 44.61 -7.86 -1.77
CA LEU A 226 45.01 -9.28 -1.79
C LEU A 226 44.30 -10.15 -0.74
N ARG A 227 43.15 -9.71 -0.22
CA ARG A 227 42.31 -10.43 0.76
C ARG A 227 41.29 -11.32 0.04
N PHE A 228 41.78 -12.27 -0.72
CA PHE A 228 40.99 -13.07 -1.68
C PHE A 228 39.88 -13.90 -1.01
N GLU A 229 40.09 -14.43 0.20
CA GLU A 229 39.07 -15.20 0.89
C GLU A 229 37.89 -14.32 1.33
N GLU A 230 38.14 -13.09 1.71
CA GLU A 230 37.10 -12.12 2.07
C GLU A 230 36.39 -11.60 0.82
N ALA A 231 37.15 -11.27 -0.23
CA ALA A 231 36.61 -10.91 -1.52
C ALA A 231 35.67 -12.00 -2.09
N GLN A 232 36.04 -13.29 -1.93
CA GLN A 232 35.20 -14.40 -2.37
C GLN A 232 33.86 -14.46 -1.63
N LYS A 233 33.82 -14.22 -0.31
CA LYS A 233 32.59 -14.17 0.46
C LYS A 233 31.67 -13.03 0.02
N ILE A 234 32.22 -11.87 -0.31
CA ILE A 234 31.46 -10.73 -0.84
C ILE A 234 30.96 -11.04 -2.25
N LYS A 235 31.76 -11.70 -3.10
CA LYS A 235 31.37 -12.16 -4.44
C LYS A 235 30.17 -13.10 -4.38
N GLU A 236 30.15 -14.07 -3.48
CA GLU A 236 29.02 -14.98 -3.28
C GLU A 236 27.72 -14.22 -2.95
N LYS A 237 27.79 -13.22 -2.07
CA LYS A 237 26.64 -12.34 -1.80
C LYS A 237 26.19 -11.54 -3.02
N TYR A 238 27.14 -10.97 -3.76
CA TYR A 238 26.86 -10.22 -4.98
C TYR A 238 26.15 -11.12 -6.03
N GLU A 239 26.63 -12.34 -6.23
CA GLU A 239 26.03 -13.30 -7.17
C GLU A 239 24.61 -13.69 -6.77
N VAL A 240 24.31 -13.85 -5.48
CA VAL A 240 22.95 -14.11 -4.98
C VAL A 240 22.00 -12.98 -5.35
N ILE A 241 22.44 -11.72 -5.17
CA ILE A 241 21.64 -10.55 -5.53
C ILE A 241 21.41 -10.46 -7.04
N GLU A 242 22.45 -10.64 -7.84
CA GLU A 242 22.34 -10.58 -9.32
C GLU A 242 21.45 -11.70 -9.87
N ASN A 243 21.55 -12.91 -9.31
CA ASN A 243 20.65 -14.01 -9.64
C ASN A 243 19.19 -13.72 -9.29
N TYR A 244 18.96 -13.01 -8.19
CA TYR A 244 17.61 -12.55 -7.84
C TYR A 244 17.13 -11.50 -8.85
N ARG A 245 17.95 -10.51 -9.17
CA ARG A 245 17.62 -9.43 -10.11
C ARG A 245 17.31 -9.98 -11.51
N SER A 246 18.04 -10.96 -11.99
CA SER A 246 17.82 -11.58 -13.31
C SER A 246 16.50 -12.37 -13.40
N LYS A 247 16.02 -12.90 -12.28
CA LYS A 247 14.76 -13.66 -12.20
C LYS A 247 13.54 -12.80 -11.82
N SER A 248 13.78 -11.60 -11.30
CA SER A 248 12.72 -10.65 -10.94
C SER A 248 12.25 -9.94 -12.20
N THR A 249 10.95 -9.67 -12.31
CA THR A 249 10.41 -8.79 -13.35
C THR A 249 10.90 -7.37 -13.04
N VAL A 250 12.10 -7.02 -13.52
CA VAL A 250 12.70 -5.72 -13.30
C VAL A 250 12.07 -4.75 -14.29
N VAL A 251 11.38 -3.78 -13.76
CA VAL A 251 10.99 -2.59 -14.52
C VAL A 251 12.26 -1.77 -14.74
N THR A 252 12.34 -1.03 -15.84
CA THR A 252 13.51 -0.26 -16.28
C THR A 252 14.25 0.43 -15.11
N PRO A 253 15.59 0.37 -15.03
CA PRO A 253 16.39 0.97 -13.94
C PRO A 253 16.17 2.48 -13.73
N MET A 254 15.57 3.16 -14.69
CA MET A 254 15.26 4.59 -14.64
C MET A 254 14.03 4.93 -13.81
N LEU A 255 13.18 3.94 -13.47
CA LEU A 255 11.96 4.19 -12.69
C LEU A 255 12.25 4.12 -11.19
N HIS A 256 12.27 5.29 -10.55
CA HIS A 256 12.53 5.43 -9.12
C HIS A 256 11.30 5.98 -8.42
N ASN A 257 10.77 5.26 -7.43
CA ASN A 257 9.69 5.71 -6.56
C ASN A 257 8.44 6.17 -7.31
N ILE A 258 7.85 5.26 -8.09
CA ILE A 258 6.68 5.51 -8.94
C ILE A 258 5.52 4.62 -8.51
N ASP A 259 4.32 5.19 -8.48
CA ASP A 259 3.07 4.45 -8.34
C ASP A 259 2.45 4.23 -9.72
N VAL A 260 2.07 2.99 -10.03
CA VAL A 260 1.41 2.63 -11.28
C VAL A 260 0.03 2.07 -10.98
N PHE A 261 -0.97 2.61 -11.64
CA PHE A 261 -2.35 2.14 -11.55
C PHE A 261 -2.86 1.66 -12.89
N SER A 262 -3.65 0.59 -12.88
CA SER A 262 -4.44 0.15 -14.02
C SER A 262 -5.86 -0.19 -13.60
N LEU A 263 -6.80 -0.09 -14.53
CA LEU A 263 -8.22 -0.35 -14.28
C LEU A 263 -8.75 -1.30 -15.34
N ALA A 264 -9.49 -2.30 -14.88
CA ALA A 264 -10.34 -3.15 -15.72
C ALA A 264 -11.73 -3.19 -15.09
N GLU A 265 -12.78 -3.19 -15.92
CA GLU A 265 -14.14 -3.17 -15.41
C GLU A 265 -15.08 -4.07 -16.21
N ASN A 266 -16.17 -4.45 -15.57
CA ASN A 266 -17.37 -5.04 -16.17
C ASN A 266 -18.60 -4.26 -15.70
N GLU A 267 -19.80 -4.74 -16.04
CA GLU A 267 -21.06 -4.08 -15.69
C GLU A 267 -21.25 -3.87 -14.17
N ASN A 268 -20.73 -4.77 -13.34
CA ASN A 268 -21.02 -4.81 -11.91
C ASN A 268 -19.82 -4.44 -11.02
N SER A 269 -18.60 -4.54 -11.54
CA SER A 269 -17.37 -4.36 -10.76
C SER A 269 -16.29 -3.65 -11.56
N ALA A 270 -15.43 -2.92 -10.85
CA ALA A 270 -14.17 -2.41 -11.35
C ALA A 270 -13.02 -3.01 -10.55
N TYR A 271 -11.97 -3.41 -11.23
CA TYR A 271 -10.75 -3.95 -10.66
C TYR A 271 -9.62 -2.96 -10.87
N ILE A 272 -9.04 -2.48 -9.81
CA ILE A 272 -7.91 -1.55 -9.87
C ILE A 272 -6.68 -2.29 -9.36
N ASN A 273 -5.63 -2.27 -10.16
CA ASN A 273 -4.34 -2.80 -9.79
C ASN A 273 -3.40 -1.64 -9.46
N TYR A 274 -2.75 -1.73 -8.32
CA TYR A 274 -1.74 -0.82 -7.81
C TYR A 274 -0.39 -1.53 -7.77
N LEU A 275 0.63 -0.89 -8.32
CA LEU A 275 2.02 -1.29 -8.21
C LEU A 275 2.83 -0.11 -7.68
N HIS A 276 3.70 -0.36 -6.71
CA HIS A 276 4.72 0.58 -6.31
C HIS A 276 6.08 0.09 -6.79
N ILE A 277 6.77 0.94 -7.56
CA ILE A 277 8.08 0.66 -8.11
C ILE A 277 9.12 1.46 -7.32
N GLY A 278 9.99 0.75 -6.61
CA GLY A 278 11.12 1.31 -5.90
C GLY A 278 12.42 0.90 -6.57
N ASN A 279 13.20 1.87 -7.06
CA ASN A 279 14.51 1.65 -7.69
C ASN A 279 14.51 0.56 -8.78
N GLY A 280 13.53 0.59 -9.65
CA GLY A 280 13.39 -0.33 -10.78
C GLY A 280 12.80 -1.71 -10.45
N ALA A 281 12.40 -1.95 -9.21
CA ALA A 281 11.76 -3.19 -8.79
C ALA A 281 10.32 -2.96 -8.29
N ILE A 282 9.42 -3.90 -8.56
CA ILE A 282 8.08 -3.88 -7.97
C ILE A 282 8.18 -4.30 -6.51
N VAL A 283 8.05 -3.34 -5.59
CA VAL A 283 8.14 -3.57 -4.14
C VAL A 283 6.77 -3.80 -3.49
N GLN A 284 5.70 -3.32 -4.12
CA GLN A 284 4.33 -3.55 -3.70
C GLN A 284 3.44 -3.84 -4.90
N ALA A 285 2.50 -4.76 -4.75
CA ALA A 285 1.48 -5.03 -5.75
C ALA A 285 0.17 -5.40 -5.06
N TYR A 286 -0.91 -4.73 -5.44
CA TYR A 286 -2.21 -4.93 -4.85
C TYR A 286 -3.31 -4.77 -5.89
N THR A 287 -4.24 -5.71 -5.94
CA THR A 287 -5.44 -5.62 -6.78
C THR A 287 -6.67 -5.63 -5.89
N PHE A 288 -7.57 -4.70 -6.11
CA PHE A 288 -8.80 -4.59 -5.34
C PHE A 288 -10.01 -4.43 -6.26
N GLU A 289 -11.17 -4.82 -5.75
CA GLU A 289 -12.44 -4.78 -6.45
C GLU A 289 -13.35 -3.70 -5.84
N TYR A 290 -13.88 -2.83 -6.70
CA TYR A 290 -15.02 -1.99 -6.38
C TYR A 290 -16.29 -2.59 -6.97
N LYS A 291 -17.33 -2.78 -6.15
CA LYS A 291 -18.67 -3.09 -6.65
C LYS A 291 -19.36 -1.80 -7.06
N LYS A 292 -19.68 -1.69 -8.32
CA LYS A 292 -20.45 -0.56 -8.86
C LYS A 292 -21.84 -0.54 -8.22
N ARG A 293 -22.27 0.64 -7.77
CA ARG A 293 -23.59 0.85 -7.18
C ARG A 293 -24.46 1.75 -8.05
N LEU A 294 -23.84 2.71 -8.67
CA LEU A 294 -24.38 3.61 -9.68
C LEU A 294 -23.59 3.42 -10.97
N ASP A 295 -23.79 4.29 -11.95
CA ASP A 295 -22.98 4.32 -13.17
C ASP A 295 -21.75 5.22 -12.93
N GLU A 296 -20.90 4.77 -11.99
CA GLU A 296 -19.67 5.50 -11.66
C GLU A 296 -18.71 5.49 -12.85
N SER A 297 -18.12 6.66 -13.16
CA SER A 297 -17.14 6.80 -14.25
C SER A 297 -15.82 6.08 -13.91
N LYS A 298 -15.07 5.73 -14.95
CA LYS A 298 -13.73 5.13 -14.79
C LYS A 298 -12.80 6.06 -14.04
N GLU A 299 -12.93 7.35 -14.33
CA GLU A 299 -12.14 8.43 -13.75
C GLU A 299 -12.41 8.56 -12.25
N ASP A 300 -13.68 8.52 -11.83
CA ASP A 300 -14.05 8.56 -10.41
C ASP A 300 -13.57 7.32 -9.67
N LEU A 301 -13.74 6.13 -10.24
CA LEU A 301 -13.30 4.88 -9.65
C LEU A 301 -11.77 4.84 -9.49
N LEU A 302 -11.03 5.26 -10.52
CA LEU A 302 -9.57 5.27 -10.47
C LEU A 302 -9.05 6.31 -9.47
N SER A 303 -9.67 7.48 -9.41
CA SER A 303 -9.35 8.54 -8.45
C SER A 303 -9.52 8.08 -7.00
N LEU A 304 -10.64 7.43 -6.69
CA LEU A 304 -10.87 6.81 -5.38
C LEU A 304 -9.81 5.75 -5.06
N GLY A 305 -9.46 4.92 -6.04
CA GLY A 305 -8.44 3.89 -5.91
C GLY A 305 -7.05 4.44 -5.63
N ILE A 306 -6.65 5.52 -6.29
CA ILE A 306 -5.36 6.18 -6.07
C ILE A 306 -5.26 6.67 -4.62
N ILE A 307 -6.24 7.43 -4.16
CA ILE A 307 -6.25 7.96 -2.79
C ILE A 307 -6.27 6.83 -1.76
N GLU A 308 -7.12 5.83 -1.98
CA GLU A 308 -7.20 4.69 -1.06
C GLU A 308 -5.86 3.99 -0.89
N MET A 309 -5.17 3.70 -1.99
CA MET A 309 -3.91 2.97 -1.94
C MET A 309 -2.76 3.83 -1.41
N ARG A 310 -2.66 5.10 -1.81
CA ARG A 310 -1.64 6.00 -1.28
C ARG A 310 -1.79 6.21 0.23
N ASN A 311 -3.01 6.39 0.72
CA ASN A 311 -3.29 6.49 2.16
C ASN A 311 -2.99 5.18 2.90
N ARG A 312 -3.37 4.05 2.33
CA ARG A 312 -3.19 2.72 2.93
C ARG A 312 -1.72 2.34 3.07
N PHE A 313 -0.94 2.55 2.03
CA PHE A 313 0.47 2.17 1.97
C PHE A 313 1.42 3.33 2.28
N LYS A 314 0.89 4.53 2.55
CA LYS A 314 1.67 5.75 2.80
C LYS A 314 2.74 5.96 1.72
N SER A 315 2.34 5.83 0.47
CA SER A 315 3.24 6.04 -0.65
C SER A 315 3.77 7.47 -0.66
N THR A 316 5.08 7.59 -0.92
CA THR A 316 5.79 8.86 -1.09
C THR A 316 6.20 9.07 -2.55
N ALA A 317 5.63 8.29 -3.47
CA ALA A 317 5.91 8.42 -4.90
C ALA A 317 5.48 9.80 -5.40
N ARG A 318 6.37 10.45 -6.15
CA ARG A 318 6.11 11.76 -6.76
C ARG A 318 5.47 11.66 -8.13
N GLU A 319 5.60 10.51 -8.76
CA GLU A 319 5.05 10.23 -10.08
C GLU A 319 4.01 9.13 -9.98
N ILE A 320 2.89 9.34 -10.69
CA ILE A 320 1.80 8.36 -10.78
C ILE A 320 1.54 8.10 -12.26
N ILE A 321 1.64 6.83 -12.66
CA ILE A 321 1.29 6.39 -14.01
C ILE A 321 -0.13 5.85 -13.99
N VAL A 322 -0.98 6.39 -14.86
CA VAL A 322 -2.39 6.02 -14.99
C VAL A 322 -2.74 5.66 -16.44
N PRO A 323 -3.76 4.83 -16.71
CA PRO A 323 -4.11 4.36 -18.06
C PRO A 323 -4.80 5.41 -18.93
N PHE A 324 -5.31 6.50 -18.34
CA PHE A 324 -5.97 7.60 -19.01
C PHE A 324 -5.85 8.89 -18.18
N PRO A 325 -6.00 10.07 -18.77
CA PRO A 325 -5.97 11.34 -18.05
C PRO A 325 -7.03 11.39 -16.96
N LEU A 326 -6.66 11.87 -15.79
CA LEU A 326 -7.57 12.17 -14.70
C LEU A 326 -7.68 13.68 -14.56
N ASP A 327 -8.90 14.16 -14.34
CA ASP A 327 -9.17 15.57 -14.11
C ASP A 327 -8.96 15.90 -12.60
N ILE A 328 -7.75 15.59 -12.09
CA ILE A 328 -7.33 15.84 -10.70
C ILE A 328 -6.01 16.58 -10.79
N GLU A 329 -5.98 17.81 -10.29
CA GLU A 329 -4.72 18.49 -9.95
C GLU A 329 -4.24 17.90 -8.62
N LEU A 330 -3.26 17.01 -8.69
CA LEU A 330 -2.53 16.55 -7.50
C LEU A 330 -1.45 17.61 -7.23
N GLU A 331 -1.64 18.45 -6.25
CA GLU A 331 -0.57 19.31 -5.76
C GLU A 331 0.56 18.47 -5.17
N ASN A 332 1.80 18.82 -5.56
CA ASN A 332 3.05 18.16 -5.14
C ASN A 332 3.38 18.40 -3.66
#